data_0b62d8b42501a179a83dba280b2fba97
#
_entry.id   0b62d8b42501a179a83dba280b2fba97
#
_cell.length_a   1.000
_cell.length_b   1.000
_cell.length_c   1.000
_cell.angle_alpha   90.00
_cell.angle_beta   90.00
_cell.angle_gamma   90.00
#
_symmetry.space_group_name_H-M   'P 1'
#
loop_
_entity.id
_entity.type
_entity.pdbx_description
1 polymer ?
#
loop_
_entity_poly.entity_id
_entity_poly.type
_entity_poly.pdbx_seq_one_letter_code
_entity_poly.pdbx_strand_id
1 'polypeptide(L)'
;MVLEIHDSQESSSEKSTFATVETDETAILARYGVERRSDGLINWKRDCKTHPRNWSTRRKMFDTTVIVLFELYTTIISTTGAVAASESARDYWLSRQASLVGFTLMYQLGQAVGGFLIPPFSELFGRRLPYLTSCAAFCVFSLLTGVVCSPAAVYVGRFVAGLASAVPSVVIAGSVEDMFNTKRRVWIIVLWNAGTTVGLCLGPIYAAHISEAVGWRWIFHSAAVITAVLFICLFGIKESRPSILLGNIVGQMATETTIQELGWHNPDEAQDWRALVQISVIRPGRILVTEPLVIMVALISAFSWGMIYLFTESLTVVYISLGFTKTQASLPFLAIAVGVLFTFLPRLWDMRVLRDRQRKQLPIQPEDKIIGFGFAAPALAIGLAWFAWTIPPAVVSVHWMVPTAALVLVGFAVNETAHTLSGYLADSYLLYSASAFSGLAFVRAVVSGLMPIVTHEMYAGLDANVAGSVLAGLAAAFCVTPWLFFRVSKRLRQRSPFARFSLETHCRTNVEEN
;
A
#
# COMPACT_ATOMS: atom_id res chain seq x y z
N MET A 1 12.56 -0.68 78.27
CA MET A 1 12.41 0.64 77.70
C MET A 1 13.60 1.07 76.82
N VAL A 2 14.29 0.11 76.22
CA VAL A 2 15.43 0.36 75.30
C VAL A 2 15.26 -0.41 73.97
N LEU A 3 14.34 -1.35 73.88
CA LEU A 3 14.04 -2.15 72.66
C LEU A 3 13.00 -1.53 71.70
N GLU A 4 12.20 -0.57 72.13
CA GLU A 4 11.18 0.08 71.27
C GLU A 4 11.67 1.28 70.47
N ILE A 5 12.87 1.80 70.76
CA ILE A 5 13.42 2.98 70.07
C ILE A 5 14.24 2.56 68.82
N HIS A 6 14.70 1.31 68.73
CA HIS A 6 15.48 0.85 67.58
C HIS A 6 14.58 0.48 66.36
N ASP A 7 13.37 -0.08 66.61
CA ASP A 7 12.43 -0.46 65.53
C ASP A 7 11.78 0.76 64.86
N SER A 8 11.59 1.90 65.57
CA SER A 8 10.98 3.11 65.00
C SER A 8 11.95 3.93 64.13
N GLN A 9 13.30 3.81 64.36
CA GLN A 9 14.29 4.52 63.53
C GLN A 9 14.60 3.76 62.23
N GLU A 10 14.64 2.43 62.23
CA GLU A 10 14.81 1.65 61.00
C GLU A 10 13.58 1.80 60.06
N SER A 11 12.37 1.75 60.59
CA SER A 11 11.12 1.95 59.80
C SER A 11 10.99 3.37 59.23
N SER A 12 11.51 4.39 59.87
CA SER A 12 11.51 5.75 59.37
C SER A 12 12.63 6.01 58.34
N SER A 13 13.79 5.35 58.49
CA SER A 13 14.89 5.40 57.51
C SER A 13 14.54 4.64 56.22
N GLU A 14 13.93 3.48 56.31
CA GLU A 14 13.45 2.75 55.15
C GLU A 14 12.34 3.53 54.39
N LYS A 15 11.36 4.10 55.10
CA LYS A 15 10.31 4.94 54.50
C LYS A 15 10.85 6.19 53.85
N SER A 16 11.90 6.84 54.43
CA SER A 16 12.53 8.02 53.82
C SER A 16 13.38 7.62 52.59
N THR A 17 14.02 6.46 52.59
CA THR A 17 14.79 5.96 51.45
C THR A 17 13.86 5.51 50.31
N PHE A 18 12.74 4.85 50.60
CA PHE A 18 11.69 4.53 49.63
C PHE A 18 11.07 5.77 49.01
N ALA A 19 10.74 6.77 49.81
CA ALA A 19 10.14 8.03 49.36
C ALA A 19 11.12 8.86 48.49
N THR A 20 12.41 8.84 48.75
CA THR A 20 13.44 9.51 47.92
C THR A 20 13.68 8.78 46.60
N VAL A 21 13.66 7.46 46.60
CA VAL A 21 13.78 6.65 45.37
C VAL A 21 12.53 6.81 44.47
N GLU A 22 11.33 6.84 45.05
CA GLU A 22 10.07 7.06 44.34
C GLU A 22 9.96 8.47 43.71
N THR A 23 10.47 9.49 44.40
CA THR A 23 10.54 10.87 43.88
C THR A 23 11.57 11.01 42.76
N ASP A 24 12.70 10.34 42.84
CA ASP A 24 13.69 10.33 41.77
C ASP A 24 13.16 9.56 40.52
N GLU A 25 12.50 8.41 40.68
CA GLU A 25 11.89 7.66 39.58
C GLU A 25 10.83 8.49 38.86
N THR A 26 9.91 9.14 39.59
CA THR A 26 8.86 9.98 38.99
C THR A 26 9.41 11.21 38.25
N ALA A 27 10.49 11.80 38.74
CA ALA A 27 11.20 12.91 38.09
C ALA A 27 11.87 12.44 36.78
N ILE A 28 12.47 11.27 36.76
CA ILE A 28 13.08 10.68 35.56
C ILE A 28 12.02 10.32 34.53
N LEU A 29 10.94 9.62 34.91
CA LEU A 29 9.83 9.30 34.05
C LEU A 29 9.22 10.56 33.41
N ALA A 30 9.04 11.62 34.20
CA ALA A 30 8.54 12.90 33.72
C ALA A 30 9.50 13.58 32.73
N ARG A 31 10.82 13.50 32.93
CA ARG A 31 11.85 14.04 32.02
C ARG A 31 11.78 13.40 30.65
N TYR A 32 11.56 12.08 30.58
CA TYR A 32 11.41 11.33 29.33
C TYR A 32 9.99 11.36 28.75
N GLY A 33 9.01 11.89 29.47
CA GLY A 33 7.62 12.00 29.04
C GLY A 33 6.88 10.67 29.00
N VAL A 34 7.27 9.77 29.90
CA VAL A 34 6.64 8.45 30.09
C VAL A 34 6.04 8.33 31.47
N GLU A 35 5.13 7.39 31.67
CA GLU A 35 4.47 7.11 32.95
C GLU A 35 4.44 5.61 33.21
N ARG A 36 4.45 5.23 34.48
CA ARG A 36 4.31 3.84 34.90
C ARG A 36 2.82 3.53 35.05
N ARG A 37 2.35 2.50 34.38
CA ARG A 37 0.97 2.03 34.46
C ARG A 37 0.74 1.22 35.73
N SER A 38 -0.51 0.98 36.09
CA SER A 38 -0.88 0.15 37.25
C SER A 38 -0.37 -1.31 37.20
N ASP A 39 -0.05 -1.81 35.99
CA ASP A 39 0.56 -3.11 35.76
C ASP A 39 2.11 -3.11 35.91
N GLY A 40 2.70 -1.99 36.28
CA GLY A 40 4.15 -1.82 36.45
C GLY A 40 4.92 -1.54 35.18
N LEU A 41 4.26 -1.55 33.99
CA LEU A 41 4.87 -1.31 32.70
C LEU A 41 4.95 0.18 32.38
N ILE A 42 6.01 0.57 31.65
CA ILE A 42 6.19 1.94 31.17
C ILE A 42 5.35 2.16 29.91
N ASN A 43 4.64 3.28 29.87
CA ASN A 43 3.84 3.72 28.74
C ASN A 43 4.05 5.22 28.46
N TRP A 44 3.59 5.66 27.28
CA TRP A 44 3.64 7.05 26.87
C TRP A 44 2.72 7.93 27.71
N LYS A 45 3.24 9.08 28.18
CA LYS A 45 2.39 10.14 28.73
C LYS A 45 1.65 10.84 27.58
N ARG A 46 0.37 11.19 27.79
CA ARG A 46 -0.53 11.69 26.74
C ARG A 46 0.02 12.88 25.93
N ASP A 47 0.76 13.78 26.57
CA ASP A 47 1.30 15.01 25.95
C ASP A 47 2.79 14.95 25.62
N CYS A 48 3.39 13.76 25.59
CA CYS A 48 4.81 13.59 25.32
C CYS A 48 5.17 14.07 23.90
N LYS A 49 6.09 15.03 23.81
CA LYS A 49 6.54 15.62 22.52
C LYS A 49 7.33 14.65 21.65
N THR A 50 7.93 13.61 22.23
CA THR A 50 8.66 12.57 21.49
C THR A 50 7.74 11.57 20.82
N HIS A 51 6.49 11.45 21.29
CA HIS A 51 5.50 10.58 20.66
C HIS A 51 5.13 11.10 19.26
N PRO A 52 5.13 10.24 18.20
CA PRO A 52 4.91 10.65 16.81
C PRO A 52 3.60 11.42 16.57
N ARG A 53 2.52 11.07 17.28
CA ARG A 53 1.23 11.78 17.19
C ARG A 53 1.30 13.23 17.67
N ASN A 54 2.30 13.60 18.47
CA ASN A 54 2.47 14.96 19.02
C ASN A 54 3.54 15.77 18.26
N TRP A 55 4.17 15.22 17.24
CA TRP A 55 5.11 15.96 16.40
C TRP A 55 4.47 17.16 15.72
N SER A 56 5.28 18.17 15.42
CA SER A 56 4.84 19.35 14.69
C SER A 56 4.26 18.97 13.31
N THR A 57 3.24 19.69 12.86
CA THR A 57 2.61 19.45 11.56
C THR A 57 3.62 19.52 10.41
N ARG A 58 4.58 20.46 10.48
CA ARG A 58 5.65 20.58 9.47
C ARG A 58 6.48 19.31 9.37
N ARG A 59 6.83 18.70 10.51
CA ARG A 59 7.61 17.46 10.56
C ARG A 59 6.85 16.29 9.97
N LYS A 60 5.60 16.09 10.40
CA LYS A 60 4.72 15.04 9.87
C LYS A 60 4.54 15.15 8.37
N MET A 61 4.29 16.38 7.88
CA MET A 61 4.12 16.62 6.45
C MET A 61 5.40 16.35 5.66
N PHE A 62 6.58 16.71 6.18
CA PHE A 62 7.86 16.40 5.54
C PHE A 62 8.04 14.88 5.40
N ASP A 63 7.93 14.13 6.51
CA ASP A 63 8.12 12.69 6.50
C ASP A 63 7.12 11.99 5.55
N THR A 64 5.84 12.37 5.64
CA THR A 64 4.80 11.81 4.76
C THR A 64 5.03 12.15 3.30
N THR A 65 5.42 13.38 2.97
CA THR A 65 5.65 13.81 1.59
C THR A 65 6.81 13.03 0.96
N VAL A 66 7.93 12.88 1.69
CA VAL A 66 9.09 12.13 1.15
C VAL A 66 8.72 10.65 0.91
N ILE A 67 7.97 10.03 1.83
CA ILE A 67 7.51 8.65 1.66
C ILE A 67 6.55 8.52 0.47
N VAL A 68 5.59 9.44 0.33
CA VAL A 68 4.63 9.45 -0.79
C VAL A 68 5.33 9.69 -2.12
N LEU A 69 6.34 10.56 -2.18
CA LEU A 69 7.13 10.78 -3.39
C LEU A 69 7.94 9.53 -3.77
N PHE A 70 8.49 8.83 -2.80
CA PHE A 70 9.18 7.56 -3.04
C PHE A 70 8.22 6.50 -3.59
N GLU A 71 7.04 6.34 -2.99
CA GLU A 71 5.99 5.44 -3.49
C GLU A 71 5.52 5.82 -4.89
N LEU A 72 5.20 7.09 -5.11
CA LEU A 72 4.80 7.60 -6.43
C LEU A 72 5.84 7.25 -7.50
N TYR A 73 7.13 7.46 -7.18
CA TYR A 73 8.18 7.22 -8.14
C TYR A 73 8.41 5.73 -8.43
N THR A 74 8.41 4.87 -7.40
CA THR A 74 8.49 3.41 -7.60
C THR A 74 7.30 2.90 -8.41
N THR A 75 6.13 3.49 -8.23
CA THR A 75 4.91 3.17 -8.99
C THR A 75 5.03 3.62 -10.46
N ILE A 76 5.58 4.79 -10.74
CA ILE A 76 5.92 5.22 -12.11
C ILE A 76 6.81 4.17 -12.79
N ILE A 77 7.90 3.75 -12.13
CA ILE A 77 8.85 2.79 -12.68
C ILE A 77 8.23 1.39 -12.85
N SER A 78 7.21 1.03 -12.08
CA SER A 78 6.54 -0.27 -12.20
C SER A 78 5.90 -0.51 -13.57
N THR A 79 5.33 0.54 -14.18
CA THR A 79 4.62 0.46 -15.48
C THR A 79 5.50 0.81 -16.69
N THR A 80 6.77 1.17 -16.48
CA THR A 80 7.72 1.42 -17.59
C THR A 80 8.14 0.15 -18.32
N GLY A 81 7.93 -1.01 -17.70
CA GLY A 81 8.46 -2.30 -18.17
C GLY A 81 8.01 -2.68 -19.56
N ALA A 82 6.78 -2.39 -19.95
CA ALA A 82 6.24 -2.71 -21.26
C ALA A 82 6.97 -1.95 -22.40
N VAL A 83 7.24 -0.66 -22.20
CA VAL A 83 7.99 0.16 -23.18
C VAL A 83 9.44 -0.33 -23.27
N ALA A 84 10.12 -0.50 -22.14
CA ALA A 84 11.49 -1.00 -22.11
C ALA A 84 11.61 -2.40 -22.76
N ALA A 85 10.65 -3.29 -22.53
CA ALA A 85 10.64 -4.61 -23.13
C ALA A 85 10.53 -4.60 -24.67
N SER A 86 9.85 -3.59 -25.27
CA SER A 86 9.71 -3.50 -26.73
C SER A 86 11.03 -3.23 -27.44
N GLU A 87 11.88 -2.44 -26.84
CA GLU A 87 13.16 -2.06 -27.43
C GLU A 87 14.28 -3.01 -27.04
N SER A 88 14.31 -3.45 -25.78
CA SER A 88 15.31 -4.40 -25.30
C SER A 88 15.23 -5.79 -25.95
N ALA A 89 14.04 -6.21 -26.42
CA ALA A 89 13.87 -7.47 -27.16
C ALA A 89 14.79 -7.54 -28.39
N ARG A 90 15.00 -6.41 -29.09
CA ARG A 90 15.93 -6.31 -30.23
C ARG A 90 17.39 -6.34 -29.78
N ASP A 91 17.72 -5.60 -28.71
CA ASP A 91 19.10 -5.50 -28.21
C ASP A 91 19.62 -6.84 -27.66
N TYR A 92 18.76 -7.62 -27.03
CA TYR A 92 19.11 -8.89 -26.39
C TYR A 92 18.75 -10.13 -27.21
N TRP A 93 18.21 -9.96 -28.42
CA TRP A 93 17.76 -11.05 -29.29
C TRP A 93 16.76 -12.01 -28.59
N LEU A 94 15.91 -11.42 -27.73
CA LEU A 94 14.89 -12.15 -26.99
C LEU A 94 13.52 -12.05 -27.68
N SER A 95 12.67 -13.03 -27.42
CA SER A 95 11.25 -12.90 -27.77
C SER A 95 10.60 -11.77 -26.99
N ARG A 96 9.55 -11.16 -27.53
CA ARG A 96 8.76 -10.12 -26.84
C ARG A 96 8.28 -10.60 -25.48
N GLN A 97 7.78 -11.84 -25.39
CA GLN A 97 7.32 -12.46 -24.17
C GLN A 97 8.42 -12.55 -23.10
N ALA A 98 9.62 -13.05 -23.46
CA ALA A 98 10.74 -13.12 -22.54
C ALA A 98 11.13 -11.74 -22.00
N SER A 99 11.13 -10.70 -22.85
CA SER A 99 11.36 -9.34 -22.40
C SER A 99 10.29 -8.82 -21.45
N LEU A 100 8.99 -9.07 -21.73
CA LEU A 100 7.89 -8.73 -20.83
C LEU A 100 8.00 -9.43 -19.48
N VAL A 101 8.39 -10.72 -19.47
CA VAL A 101 8.67 -11.46 -18.24
C VAL A 101 9.77 -10.74 -17.44
N GLY A 102 10.90 -10.41 -18.07
CA GLY A 102 12.02 -9.74 -17.40
C GLY A 102 11.68 -8.36 -16.86
N PHE A 103 11.07 -7.51 -17.68
CA PHE A 103 10.85 -6.11 -17.31
C PHE A 103 9.58 -5.87 -16.49
N THR A 104 8.51 -6.64 -16.68
CA THR A 104 7.23 -6.40 -16.01
C THR A 104 6.92 -7.47 -14.96
N LEU A 105 6.92 -8.76 -15.35
CA LEU A 105 6.53 -9.82 -14.43
C LEU A 105 7.51 -9.96 -13.27
N MET A 106 8.84 -9.91 -13.51
CA MET A 106 9.84 -10.00 -12.43
C MET A 106 9.68 -8.88 -11.41
N TYR A 107 9.40 -7.65 -11.85
CA TYR A 107 9.13 -6.54 -10.94
C TYR A 107 7.91 -6.81 -10.06
N GLN A 108 6.81 -7.26 -10.66
CA GLN A 108 5.57 -7.54 -9.94
C GLN A 108 5.70 -8.75 -9.00
N LEU A 109 6.44 -9.78 -9.39
CA LEU A 109 6.76 -10.91 -8.51
C LEU A 109 7.59 -10.46 -7.30
N GLY A 110 8.59 -9.60 -7.52
CA GLY A 110 9.35 -8.98 -6.44
C GLY A 110 8.43 -8.22 -5.48
N GLN A 111 7.53 -7.40 -6.00
CA GLN A 111 6.55 -6.65 -5.20
C GLN A 111 5.58 -7.58 -4.45
N ALA A 112 5.15 -8.68 -5.07
CA ALA A 112 4.31 -9.69 -4.44
C ALA A 112 5.00 -10.34 -3.23
N VAL A 113 6.25 -10.76 -3.40
CA VAL A 113 7.07 -11.34 -2.32
C VAL A 113 7.32 -10.32 -1.21
N GLY A 114 7.68 -9.09 -1.59
CA GLY A 114 7.88 -7.99 -0.64
C GLY A 114 6.63 -7.68 0.18
N GLY A 115 5.45 -7.73 -0.43
CA GLY A 115 4.16 -7.51 0.23
C GLY A 115 3.89 -8.45 1.40
N PHE A 116 4.44 -9.66 1.37
CA PHE A 116 4.37 -10.61 2.50
C PHE A 116 5.46 -10.38 3.55
N LEU A 117 6.69 -10.16 3.10
CA LEU A 117 7.85 -10.15 4.00
C LEU A 117 8.01 -8.82 4.75
N ILE A 118 7.69 -7.70 4.12
CA ILE A 118 8.02 -6.37 4.63
C ILE A 118 7.16 -5.93 5.83
N PRO A 119 5.82 -6.15 5.89
CA PRO A 119 5.00 -5.63 6.99
C PRO A 119 5.53 -6.01 8.38
N PRO A 120 5.73 -7.29 8.73
CA PRO A 120 6.21 -7.66 10.04
C PRO A 120 7.66 -7.23 10.28
N PHE A 121 8.49 -7.21 9.22
CA PHE A 121 9.84 -6.68 9.35
C PHE A 121 9.84 -5.21 9.77
N SER A 122 8.93 -4.40 9.19
CA SER A 122 8.79 -2.98 9.54
C SER A 122 8.19 -2.76 10.94
N GLU A 123 7.47 -3.73 11.49
CA GLU A 123 6.94 -3.68 12.85
C GLU A 123 8.03 -3.97 13.88
N LEU A 124 8.93 -4.91 13.59
CA LEU A 124 10.03 -5.29 14.48
C LEU A 124 11.19 -4.30 14.50
N PHE A 125 11.61 -3.84 13.31
CA PHE A 125 12.81 -3.00 13.16
C PHE A 125 12.49 -1.50 13.04
N GLY A 126 11.21 -1.13 13.11
CA GLY A 126 10.76 0.24 12.91
C GLY A 126 10.52 0.59 11.44
N ARG A 127 10.03 1.79 11.18
CA ARG A 127 9.63 2.25 9.83
C ARG A 127 10.80 2.82 9.03
N ARG A 128 11.71 3.53 9.71
CA ARG A 128 12.81 4.26 9.06
C ARG A 128 13.78 3.36 8.34
N LEU A 129 14.23 2.27 8.97
CA LEU A 129 15.23 1.37 8.40
C LEU A 129 14.77 0.71 7.10
N PRO A 130 13.56 0.12 7.01
CA PRO A 130 13.03 -0.41 5.75
C PRO A 130 12.98 0.62 4.62
N TYR A 131 12.59 1.88 4.87
CA TYR A 131 12.58 2.90 3.82
C TYR A 131 13.99 3.20 3.30
N LEU A 132 14.98 3.34 4.16
CA LEU A 132 16.36 3.59 3.75
C LEU A 132 16.95 2.42 2.97
N THR A 133 16.82 1.19 3.48
CA THR A 133 17.37 0.00 2.83
C THR A 133 16.71 -0.29 1.49
N SER A 134 15.39 -0.11 1.41
CA SER A 134 14.66 -0.31 0.16
C SER A 134 14.98 0.74 -0.90
N CYS A 135 15.08 2.01 -0.51
CA CYS A 135 15.45 3.06 -1.46
C CYS A 135 16.87 2.87 -2.00
N ALA A 136 17.82 2.50 -1.13
CA ALA A 136 19.19 2.15 -1.55
C ALA A 136 19.21 0.94 -2.50
N ALA A 137 18.47 -0.13 -2.16
CA ALA A 137 18.36 -1.30 -3.02
C ALA A 137 17.70 -0.95 -4.37
N PHE A 138 16.62 -0.18 -4.35
CA PHE A 138 15.95 0.25 -5.58
C PHE A 138 16.88 1.06 -6.48
N CYS A 139 17.67 1.98 -5.92
CA CYS A 139 18.65 2.79 -6.64
C CYS A 139 19.72 1.90 -7.29
N VAL A 140 20.37 1.01 -6.52
CA VAL A 140 21.45 0.14 -7.00
C VAL A 140 20.96 -0.81 -8.08
N PHE A 141 19.81 -1.47 -7.88
CA PHE A 141 19.30 -2.46 -8.83
C PHE A 141 18.64 -1.82 -10.05
N SER A 142 18.15 -0.59 -9.96
CA SER A 142 17.79 0.21 -11.14
C SER A 142 19.02 0.54 -11.97
N LEU A 143 20.10 1.01 -11.34
CA LEU A 143 21.37 1.27 -12.02
C LEU A 143 21.93 0.01 -12.69
N LEU A 144 21.93 -1.13 -11.98
CA LEU A 144 22.33 -2.43 -12.51
C LEU A 144 21.56 -2.78 -13.79
N THR A 145 20.24 -2.59 -13.79
CA THR A 145 19.36 -2.87 -14.93
C THR A 145 19.71 -1.99 -16.16
N GLY A 146 20.14 -0.76 -15.93
CA GLY A 146 20.52 0.17 -17.01
C GLY A 146 21.94 -0.06 -17.56
N VAL A 147 22.90 -0.41 -16.68
CA VAL A 147 24.34 -0.51 -17.04
C VAL A 147 24.70 -1.87 -17.60
N VAL A 148 24.22 -2.96 -17.01
CA VAL A 148 24.66 -4.31 -17.37
C VAL A 148 23.91 -4.81 -18.60
N CYS A 149 24.66 -5.10 -19.67
CA CYS A 149 24.11 -5.61 -20.92
C CYS A 149 23.87 -7.12 -20.88
N SER A 150 23.02 -7.59 -19.95
CA SER A 150 22.69 -9.00 -19.81
C SER A 150 21.21 -9.16 -19.42
N PRO A 151 20.47 -10.08 -20.08
CA PRO A 151 19.09 -10.38 -19.68
C PRO A 151 18.97 -10.84 -18.23
N ALA A 152 19.93 -11.60 -17.72
CA ALA A 152 19.94 -12.06 -16.34
C ALA A 152 20.01 -10.90 -15.35
N ALA A 153 20.80 -9.87 -15.65
CA ALA A 153 20.88 -8.66 -14.83
C ALA A 153 19.56 -7.89 -14.80
N VAL A 154 18.83 -7.86 -15.93
CA VAL A 154 17.48 -7.29 -16.00
C VAL A 154 16.51 -8.06 -15.11
N TYR A 155 16.48 -9.39 -15.19
CA TYR A 155 15.56 -10.22 -14.41
C TYR A 155 15.80 -10.06 -12.91
N VAL A 156 17.06 -10.18 -12.48
CA VAL A 156 17.43 -10.00 -11.06
C VAL A 156 17.19 -8.55 -10.62
N GLY A 157 17.64 -7.59 -11.41
CA GLY A 157 17.52 -6.16 -11.10
C GLY A 157 16.06 -5.73 -10.94
N ARG A 158 15.19 -6.17 -11.84
CA ARG A 158 13.75 -5.87 -11.80
C ARG A 158 13.06 -6.58 -10.63
N PHE A 159 13.43 -7.84 -10.34
CA PHE A 159 12.87 -8.57 -9.18
C PHE A 159 13.21 -7.88 -7.86
N VAL A 160 14.49 -7.52 -7.65
CA VAL A 160 14.92 -6.85 -6.41
C VAL A 160 14.37 -5.42 -6.32
N ALA A 161 14.32 -4.68 -7.43
CA ALA A 161 13.66 -3.37 -7.46
C ALA A 161 12.16 -3.49 -7.13
N GLY A 162 11.48 -4.53 -7.61
CA GLY A 162 10.10 -4.83 -7.27
C GLY A 162 9.92 -5.13 -5.77
N LEU A 163 10.80 -5.96 -5.20
CA LEU A 163 10.81 -6.26 -3.77
C LEU A 163 11.02 -4.99 -2.93
N ALA A 164 11.95 -4.14 -3.34
CA ALA A 164 12.21 -2.86 -2.69
C ALA A 164 11.01 -1.90 -2.79
N SER A 165 10.30 -1.86 -3.93
CA SER A 165 9.10 -1.03 -4.12
C SER A 165 7.91 -1.44 -3.25
N ALA A 166 7.89 -2.66 -2.73
CA ALA A 166 6.86 -3.10 -1.80
C ALA A 166 6.92 -2.35 -0.46
N VAL A 167 8.11 -1.87 -0.05
CA VAL A 167 8.27 -1.17 1.23
C VAL A 167 7.40 0.09 1.30
N PRO A 168 7.58 1.10 0.43
CA PRO A 168 6.74 2.30 0.51
C PRO A 168 5.26 1.98 0.30
N SER A 169 4.89 0.99 -0.49
CA SER A 169 3.49 0.66 -0.75
C SER A 169 2.75 0.02 0.44
N VAL A 170 3.43 -0.75 1.30
CA VAL A 170 2.78 -1.41 2.44
C VAL A 170 3.06 -0.73 3.77
N VAL A 171 4.24 -0.10 3.95
CA VAL A 171 4.66 0.51 5.22
C VAL A 171 4.01 1.88 5.44
N ILE A 172 3.65 2.60 4.36
CA ILE A 172 3.09 3.96 4.44
C ILE A 172 1.79 4.02 5.26
N ALA A 173 0.91 3.03 5.13
CA ALA A 173 -0.34 3.00 5.89
C ALA A 173 -0.08 3.00 7.40
N GLY A 174 0.87 2.17 7.86
CA GLY A 174 1.31 2.13 9.25
C GLY A 174 2.01 3.42 9.69
N SER A 175 2.89 3.99 8.86
CA SER A 175 3.56 5.26 9.17
C SER A 175 2.58 6.42 9.33
N VAL A 176 1.53 6.47 8.50
CA VAL A 176 0.46 7.48 8.60
C VAL A 176 -0.39 7.24 9.86
N GLU A 177 -0.65 5.99 10.23
CA GLU A 177 -1.37 5.64 11.46
C GLU A 177 -0.57 6.04 12.71
N ASP A 178 0.73 5.81 12.71
CA ASP A 178 1.63 6.17 13.81
C ASP A 178 1.67 7.69 14.07
N MET A 179 1.55 8.52 13.00
CA MET A 179 1.71 9.98 13.08
C MET A 179 0.40 10.78 13.13
N PHE A 180 -0.70 10.28 12.55
CA PHE A 180 -1.91 11.09 12.37
C PHE A 180 -3.13 10.51 13.08
N ASN A 181 -4.00 11.41 13.54
CA ASN A 181 -5.30 11.06 14.12
C ASN A 181 -6.26 10.56 13.02
N THR A 182 -7.24 9.74 13.40
CA THR A 182 -8.19 9.08 12.50
C THR A 182 -8.80 10.00 11.43
N LYS A 183 -9.21 11.23 11.79
CA LYS A 183 -9.82 12.19 10.85
C LYS A 183 -8.87 12.63 9.73
N ARG A 184 -7.60 12.91 10.04
CA ARG A 184 -6.58 13.33 9.06
C ARG A 184 -6.04 12.14 8.27
N ARG A 185 -5.91 10.98 8.92
CA ARG A 185 -5.44 9.74 8.31
C ARG A 185 -6.25 9.36 7.08
N VAL A 186 -7.57 9.43 7.15
CA VAL A 186 -8.47 9.09 6.02
C VAL A 186 -8.13 9.91 4.78
N TRP A 187 -7.95 11.23 4.90
CA TRP A 187 -7.64 12.09 3.76
C TRP A 187 -6.25 11.82 3.17
N ILE A 188 -5.26 11.55 4.01
CA ILE A 188 -3.90 11.24 3.55
C ILE A 188 -3.91 9.92 2.78
N ILE A 189 -4.63 8.90 3.24
CA ILE A 189 -4.76 7.61 2.57
C ILE A 189 -5.49 7.77 1.22
N VAL A 190 -6.54 8.58 1.15
CA VAL A 190 -7.25 8.86 -0.12
C VAL A 190 -6.31 9.53 -1.12
N LEU A 191 -5.56 10.55 -0.68
CA LEU A 191 -4.60 11.27 -1.53
C LEU A 191 -3.45 10.36 -1.98
N TRP A 192 -2.94 9.51 -1.09
CA TRP A 192 -1.92 8.53 -1.41
C TRP A 192 -2.41 7.53 -2.48
N ASN A 193 -3.59 6.92 -2.31
CA ASN A 193 -4.16 5.98 -3.28
C ASN A 193 -4.37 6.63 -4.66
N ALA A 194 -4.90 7.86 -4.68
CA ALA A 194 -5.05 8.62 -5.92
C ALA A 194 -3.69 8.88 -6.57
N GLY A 195 -2.69 9.30 -5.79
CA GLY A 195 -1.31 9.50 -6.24
C GLY A 195 -0.69 8.24 -6.84
N THR A 196 -0.88 7.10 -6.20
CA THR A 196 -0.40 5.80 -6.69
C THR A 196 -1.00 5.46 -8.06
N THR A 197 -2.32 5.64 -8.24
CA THR A 197 -2.97 5.38 -9.53
C THR A 197 -2.50 6.37 -10.61
N VAL A 198 -2.33 7.64 -10.27
CA VAL A 198 -1.73 8.63 -11.19
C VAL A 198 -0.30 8.23 -11.54
N GLY A 199 0.50 7.74 -10.59
CA GLY A 199 1.85 7.23 -10.84
C GLY A 199 1.88 6.10 -11.87
N LEU A 200 0.95 5.14 -11.78
CA LEU A 200 0.82 4.07 -12.78
C LEU A 200 0.55 4.62 -14.19
N CYS A 201 -0.24 5.69 -14.30
CA CYS A 201 -0.54 6.32 -15.58
C CYS A 201 0.65 7.13 -16.14
N LEU A 202 1.46 7.74 -15.28
CA LEU A 202 2.62 8.52 -15.69
C LEU A 202 3.77 7.65 -16.19
N GLY A 203 3.87 6.39 -15.76
CA GLY A 203 4.99 5.50 -16.12
C GLY A 203 5.14 5.25 -17.63
N PRO A 204 4.09 4.85 -18.36
CA PRO A 204 4.18 4.67 -19.81
C PRO A 204 4.54 5.97 -20.55
N ILE A 205 4.03 7.13 -20.10
CA ILE A 205 4.33 8.44 -20.67
C ILE A 205 5.81 8.76 -20.46
N TYR A 206 6.29 8.64 -19.22
CA TYR A 206 7.69 8.83 -18.85
C TYR A 206 8.63 7.91 -19.66
N ALA A 207 8.28 6.62 -19.75
CA ALA A 207 9.08 5.65 -20.47
C ALA A 207 9.14 5.92 -21.97
N ALA A 208 8.00 6.25 -22.61
CA ALA A 208 7.93 6.51 -24.04
C ALA A 208 8.80 7.72 -24.43
N HIS A 209 8.72 8.82 -23.67
CA HIS A 209 9.48 10.03 -23.96
C HIS A 209 10.99 9.84 -23.76
N ILE A 210 11.42 9.19 -22.68
CA ILE A 210 12.84 8.93 -22.44
C ILE A 210 13.39 7.95 -23.46
N SER A 211 12.64 6.89 -23.75
CA SER A 211 13.10 5.84 -24.67
C SER A 211 13.27 6.38 -26.09
N GLU A 212 12.38 7.26 -26.55
CA GLU A 212 12.50 7.91 -27.86
C GLU A 212 13.64 8.92 -27.93
N ALA A 213 13.89 9.66 -26.85
CA ALA A 213 14.91 10.72 -26.83
C ALA A 213 16.35 10.17 -26.69
N VAL A 214 16.56 9.20 -25.78
CA VAL A 214 17.92 8.77 -25.37
C VAL A 214 18.06 7.24 -25.24
N GLY A 215 16.99 6.47 -25.49
CA GLY A 215 16.97 5.01 -25.43
C GLY A 215 16.46 4.46 -24.08
N TRP A 216 15.99 3.21 -24.12
CA TRP A 216 15.29 2.57 -23.00
C TRP A 216 16.14 2.40 -21.72
N ARG A 217 17.47 2.28 -21.83
CA ARG A 217 18.37 2.17 -20.67
C ARG A 217 18.33 3.40 -19.79
N TRP A 218 18.09 4.57 -20.35
CA TRP A 218 17.99 5.83 -19.62
C TRP A 218 16.76 5.90 -18.72
N ILE A 219 15.73 5.08 -18.94
CA ILE A 219 14.63 4.91 -18.00
C ILE A 219 15.18 4.48 -16.62
N PHE A 220 16.12 3.54 -16.61
CA PHE A 220 16.70 2.99 -15.39
C PHE A 220 17.85 3.85 -14.83
N HIS A 221 18.62 4.52 -15.67
CA HIS A 221 19.62 5.49 -15.22
C HIS A 221 18.95 6.67 -14.52
N SER A 222 17.92 7.25 -15.11
CA SER A 222 17.15 8.33 -14.49
C SER A 222 16.42 7.85 -13.24
N ALA A 223 15.97 6.58 -13.20
CA ALA A 223 15.41 5.97 -11.99
C ALA A 223 16.45 5.94 -10.85
N ALA A 224 17.67 5.53 -11.14
CA ALA A 224 18.74 5.52 -10.14
C ALA A 224 19.07 6.94 -9.64
N VAL A 225 19.15 7.93 -10.52
CA VAL A 225 19.45 9.32 -10.13
C VAL A 225 18.35 9.90 -9.23
N ILE A 226 17.08 9.76 -9.63
CA ILE A 226 15.97 10.32 -8.86
C ILE A 226 15.84 9.60 -7.50
N THR A 227 16.01 8.28 -7.47
CA THR A 227 15.97 7.55 -6.19
C THR A 227 17.18 7.84 -5.31
N ALA A 228 18.35 8.16 -5.86
CA ALA A 228 19.49 8.65 -5.08
C ALA A 228 19.17 9.99 -4.39
N VAL A 229 18.50 10.92 -5.08
CA VAL A 229 18.03 12.17 -4.49
C VAL A 229 16.99 11.91 -3.39
N LEU A 230 16.02 11.02 -3.64
CA LEU A 230 15.04 10.62 -2.63
C LEU A 230 15.69 9.93 -1.42
N PHE A 231 16.73 9.14 -1.65
CA PHE A 231 17.50 8.51 -0.58
C PHE A 231 18.15 9.54 0.36
N ILE A 232 18.72 10.61 -0.20
CA ILE A 232 19.23 11.73 0.60
C ILE A 232 18.11 12.37 1.43
N CYS A 233 16.93 12.60 0.84
CA CYS A 233 15.79 13.14 1.57
C CYS A 233 15.30 12.19 2.68
N LEU A 234 15.35 10.87 2.44
CA LEU A 234 14.94 9.85 3.41
C LEU A 234 15.85 9.77 4.65
N PHE A 235 17.12 10.20 4.57
CA PHE A 235 17.93 10.35 5.79
C PHE A 235 17.34 11.34 6.78
N GLY A 236 16.62 12.34 6.27
CA GLY A 236 15.92 13.34 7.08
C GLY A 236 14.69 12.80 7.83
N ILE A 237 14.10 11.66 7.48
CA ILE A 237 12.94 11.11 8.19
C ILE A 237 13.32 10.57 9.58
N LYS A 238 12.36 10.64 10.52
CA LYS A 238 12.52 10.07 11.86
C LYS A 238 11.80 8.73 11.96
N GLU A 239 12.23 7.92 12.93
CA GLU A 239 11.48 6.72 13.30
C GLU A 239 10.09 7.11 13.82
N SER A 240 9.05 6.50 13.25
CA SER A 240 7.65 6.80 13.60
C SER A 240 6.96 5.69 14.40
N ARG A 241 7.59 4.51 14.55
CA ARG A 241 7.00 3.42 15.32
C ARG A 241 7.04 3.71 16.82
N PRO A 242 5.88 3.87 17.52
CA PRO A 242 5.86 4.25 18.93
C PRO A 242 6.50 3.19 19.83
N SER A 243 6.35 1.89 19.53
CA SER A 243 6.93 0.79 20.31
C SER A 243 8.48 0.82 20.29
N ILE A 244 9.09 1.04 19.13
CA ILE A 244 10.54 1.14 18.98
C ILE A 244 11.09 2.38 19.71
N LEU A 245 10.40 3.52 19.57
CA LEU A 245 10.80 4.75 20.28
C LEU A 245 10.71 4.58 21.78
N LEU A 246 9.68 3.92 22.29
CA LEU A 246 9.53 3.62 23.72
C LEU A 246 10.66 2.71 24.22
N GLY A 247 10.94 1.64 23.48
CA GLY A 247 12.04 0.73 23.82
C GLY A 247 13.40 1.42 23.88
N ASN A 248 13.67 2.35 22.93
CA ASN A 248 14.90 3.15 22.96
C ASN A 248 14.98 4.06 24.20
N ILE A 249 13.85 4.67 24.58
CA ILE A 249 13.79 5.51 25.80
C ILE A 249 14.01 4.67 27.05
N VAL A 250 13.36 3.52 27.15
CA VAL A 250 13.53 2.59 28.28
C VAL A 250 14.97 2.09 28.36
N GLY A 251 15.59 1.76 27.22
CA GLY A 251 17.01 1.39 27.16
C GLY A 251 17.94 2.51 27.62
N GLN A 252 17.67 3.78 27.24
CA GLN A 252 18.44 4.94 27.73
C GLN A 252 18.25 5.15 29.24
N MET A 253 17.01 5.01 29.73
CA MET A 253 16.74 5.11 31.17
C MET A 253 17.44 4.03 31.97
N ALA A 254 17.46 2.79 31.47
CA ALA A 254 18.15 1.69 32.13
C ALA A 254 19.68 1.88 32.19
N THR A 255 20.28 2.64 31.28
CA THR A 255 21.70 2.99 31.33
C THR A 255 22.01 4.17 32.24
N GLU A 256 21.06 5.09 32.44
CA GLU A 256 21.22 6.27 33.32
C GLU A 256 20.84 5.97 34.79
N THR A 257 19.99 4.97 35.00
CA THR A 257 19.47 4.63 36.34
C THR A 257 19.83 3.19 36.71
N THR A 258 20.08 2.97 38.00
CA THR A 258 20.34 1.65 38.58
C THR A 258 19.05 0.80 38.70
N ILE A 259 17.94 1.23 38.13
CA ILE A 259 16.65 0.55 38.19
C ILE A 259 16.66 -0.62 37.19
N GLN A 260 16.89 -1.83 37.69
CA GLN A 260 17.07 -3.04 36.87
C GLN A 260 15.78 -3.64 36.30
N GLU A 261 14.58 -3.16 36.68
CA GLU A 261 13.29 -3.75 36.26
C GLU A 261 12.36 -2.75 35.58
N LEU A 262 12.86 -2.04 34.55
CA LEU A 262 12.00 -1.20 33.72
C LEU A 262 11.37 -2.07 32.60
N GLY A 263 10.25 -2.74 32.93
CA GLY A 263 9.47 -3.48 31.94
C GLY A 263 8.68 -2.56 31.03
N TRP A 264 8.66 -2.83 29.73
CA TRP A 264 7.76 -2.22 28.76
C TRP A 264 7.12 -3.29 27.90
N HIS A 265 5.90 -3.08 27.47
CA HIS A 265 5.22 -4.04 26.61
C HIS A 265 5.47 -3.71 25.13
N ASN A 266 6.13 -4.63 24.45
CA ASN A 266 6.25 -4.56 22.99
C ASN A 266 5.16 -5.46 22.36
N PRO A 267 4.05 -4.89 21.85
CA PRO A 267 2.99 -5.68 21.26
C PRO A 267 3.43 -6.40 19.97
N ASP A 268 4.57 -6.00 19.41
CA ASP A 268 5.09 -6.50 18.15
C ASP A 268 6.24 -7.51 18.35
N GLU A 269 6.56 -7.85 19.59
CA GLU A 269 7.67 -8.75 19.90
C GLU A 269 7.32 -10.19 19.48
N ALA A 270 7.83 -10.58 18.32
CA ALA A 270 7.77 -11.97 17.90
C ALA A 270 8.85 -12.75 18.66
N GLN A 271 8.42 -13.63 19.55
CA GLN A 271 9.30 -14.44 20.41
C GLN A 271 10.20 -15.40 19.61
N ASP A 272 9.88 -15.69 18.33
CA ASP A 272 10.65 -16.63 17.51
C ASP A 272 10.44 -16.33 16.00
N TRP A 273 11.46 -16.64 15.16
CA TRP A 273 11.38 -16.53 13.70
C TRP A 273 10.22 -17.35 13.10
N ARG A 274 9.85 -18.47 13.75
CA ARG A 274 8.70 -19.31 13.34
C ARG A 274 7.39 -18.55 13.48
N ALA A 275 7.22 -17.78 14.56
CA ALA A 275 6.06 -16.93 14.76
C ALA A 275 5.99 -15.84 13.68
N LEU A 276 7.13 -15.25 13.29
CA LEU A 276 7.22 -14.30 12.19
C LEU A 276 6.75 -14.90 10.88
N VAL A 277 7.26 -16.05 10.47
CA VAL A 277 6.84 -16.74 9.25
C VAL A 277 5.35 -17.09 9.30
N GLN A 278 4.87 -17.53 10.46
CA GLN A 278 3.45 -17.84 10.64
C GLN A 278 2.55 -16.61 10.45
N ILE A 279 2.96 -15.47 10.99
CA ILE A 279 2.20 -14.21 10.88
C ILE A 279 2.31 -13.61 9.48
N SER A 280 3.50 -13.66 8.86
CA SER A 280 3.81 -12.95 7.62
C SER A 280 3.41 -13.70 6.36
N VAL A 281 3.52 -15.03 6.35
CA VAL A 281 3.33 -15.85 5.15
C VAL A 281 2.14 -16.80 5.31
N ILE A 282 2.14 -17.60 6.40
CA ILE A 282 1.16 -18.67 6.54
C ILE A 282 -0.24 -18.08 6.78
N ARG A 283 -0.37 -17.09 7.67
CA ARG A 283 -1.66 -16.47 7.99
C ARG A 283 -2.27 -15.73 6.79
N PRO A 284 -1.58 -14.83 6.07
CA PRO A 284 -2.12 -14.21 4.85
C PRO A 284 -2.47 -15.22 3.78
N GLY A 285 -1.62 -16.24 3.54
CA GLY A 285 -1.90 -17.32 2.60
C GLY A 285 -3.14 -18.12 2.99
N ARG A 286 -3.27 -18.47 4.28
CA ARG A 286 -4.46 -19.16 4.79
C ARG A 286 -5.73 -18.33 4.63
N ILE A 287 -5.71 -17.05 5.02
CA ILE A 287 -6.85 -16.15 4.85
C ILE A 287 -7.23 -16.02 3.38
N LEU A 288 -6.24 -15.87 2.48
CA LEU A 288 -6.48 -15.77 1.05
C LEU A 288 -7.18 -17.00 0.47
N VAL A 289 -6.88 -18.21 0.97
CA VAL A 289 -7.45 -19.47 0.43
C VAL A 289 -8.75 -19.86 1.13
N THR A 290 -8.88 -19.57 2.43
CA THR A 290 -10.03 -20.05 3.24
C THR A 290 -11.20 -19.07 3.33
N GLU A 291 -10.94 -17.77 3.09
CA GLU A 291 -11.95 -16.72 3.26
C GLU A 291 -12.56 -16.29 1.91
N PRO A 292 -13.80 -16.72 1.59
CA PRO A 292 -14.42 -16.43 0.29
C PRO A 292 -14.55 -14.93 0.01
N LEU A 293 -14.73 -14.13 1.06
CA LEU A 293 -14.82 -12.67 0.95
C LEU A 293 -13.50 -12.06 0.49
N VAL A 294 -12.37 -12.54 1.04
CA VAL A 294 -11.03 -12.08 0.65
C VAL A 294 -10.70 -12.49 -0.77
N ILE A 295 -11.04 -13.73 -1.16
CA ILE A 295 -10.86 -14.22 -2.53
C ILE A 295 -11.62 -13.34 -3.52
N MET A 296 -12.90 -13.06 -3.25
CA MET A 296 -13.73 -12.21 -4.11
C MET A 296 -13.14 -10.81 -4.27
N VAL A 297 -12.79 -10.16 -3.15
CA VAL A 297 -12.18 -8.82 -3.16
C VAL A 297 -10.84 -8.84 -3.90
N ALA A 298 -10.02 -9.87 -3.68
CA ALA A 298 -8.72 -10.00 -4.33
C ALA A 298 -8.84 -10.14 -5.85
N LEU A 299 -9.75 -10.98 -6.35
CA LEU A 299 -9.96 -11.18 -7.78
C LEU A 299 -10.48 -9.90 -8.48
N ILE A 300 -11.47 -9.24 -7.89
CA ILE A 300 -12.04 -8.00 -8.46
C ILE A 300 -11.00 -6.88 -8.47
N SER A 301 -10.29 -6.69 -7.35
CA SER A 301 -9.25 -5.66 -7.25
C SER A 301 -8.08 -5.95 -8.18
N ALA A 302 -7.66 -7.21 -8.30
CA ALA A 302 -6.58 -7.61 -9.19
C ALA A 302 -6.94 -7.42 -10.67
N PHE A 303 -8.17 -7.75 -11.07
CA PHE A 303 -8.66 -7.49 -12.41
C PHE A 303 -8.69 -5.98 -12.71
N SER A 304 -9.32 -5.19 -11.83
CA SER A 304 -9.43 -3.73 -12.02
C SER A 304 -8.05 -3.06 -12.13
N TRP A 305 -7.14 -3.41 -11.23
CA TRP A 305 -5.79 -2.86 -11.21
C TRP A 305 -4.96 -3.35 -12.40
N GLY A 306 -5.12 -4.63 -12.77
CA GLY A 306 -4.48 -5.25 -13.93
C GLY A 306 -4.82 -4.57 -15.25
N MET A 307 -5.99 -3.91 -15.36
CA MET A 307 -6.37 -3.14 -16.55
C MET A 307 -5.37 -2.04 -16.90
N ILE A 308 -4.77 -1.37 -15.91
CA ILE A 308 -3.75 -0.34 -16.19
C ILE A 308 -2.52 -0.97 -16.83
N TYR A 309 -2.08 -2.13 -16.32
CA TYR A 309 -0.95 -2.87 -16.89
C TYR A 309 -1.27 -3.46 -18.27
N LEU A 310 -2.49 -3.91 -18.48
CA LEU A 310 -2.99 -4.32 -19.79
C LEU A 310 -2.88 -3.17 -20.79
N PHE A 311 -3.32 -1.98 -20.40
CA PHE A 311 -3.26 -0.80 -21.27
C PHE A 311 -1.82 -0.38 -21.61
N THR A 312 -0.79 -0.74 -20.85
CA THR A 312 0.60 -0.45 -21.20
C THR A 312 1.03 -1.09 -22.53
N GLU A 313 0.42 -2.20 -22.93
CA GLU A 313 0.61 -2.83 -24.24
C GLU A 313 -0.45 -2.38 -25.25
N SER A 314 -1.75 -2.46 -24.89
CA SER A 314 -2.84 -2.30 -25.84
C SER A 314 -3.01 -0.88 -26.35
N LEU A 315 -2.85 0.16 -25.51
CA LEU A 315 -3.00 1.55 -25.96
C LEU A 315 -1.97 1.91 -27.02
N THR A 316 -0.73 1.47 -26.87
CA THR A 316 0.31 1.72 -27.87
C THR A 316 -0.09 1.11 -29.23
N VAL A 317 -0.59 -0.12 -29.27
CA VAL A 317 -1.02 -0.78 -30.51
C VAL A 317 -2.20 -0.04 -31.14
N VAL A 318 -3.21 0.28 -30.33
CA VAL A 318 -4.45 0.92 -30.80
C VAL A 318 -4.17 2.33 -31.33
N TYR A 319 -3.43 3.16 -30.58
CA TYR A 319 -3.22 4.57 -31.00
C TYR A 319 -2.21 4.70 -32.14
N ILE A 320 -1.26 3.77 -32.29
CA ILE A 320 -0.41 3.72 -33.51
C ILE A 320 -1.26 3.39 -34.73
N SER A 321 -2.25 2.48 -34.65
CA SER A 321 -3.16 2.19 -35.75
C SER A 321 -4.05 3.40 -36.14
N LEU A 322 -4.24 4.34 -35.22
CA LEU A 322 -4.90 5.64 -35.47
C LEU A 322 -3.95 6.72 -36.03
N GLY A 323 -2.67 6.38 -36.30
CA GLY A 323 -1.70 7.29 -36.90
C GLY A 323 -0.85 8.10 -35.91
N PHE A 324 -0.90 7.78 -34.59
CA PHE A 324 -0.08 8.45 -33.59
C PHE A 324 1.36 7.91 -33.58
N THR A 325 2.32 8.76 -33.20
CA THR A 325 3.66 8.31 -32.88
C THR A 325 3.68 7.50 -31.58
N LYS A 326 4.76 6.74 -31.32
CA LYS A 326 4.89 5.96 -30.08
C LYS A 326 4.74 6.83 -28.83
N THR A 327 5.34 8.02 -28.84
CA THR A 327 5.25 8.97 -27.72
C THR A 327 3.84 9.49 -27.53
N GLN A 328 3.18 9.90 -28.62
CA GLN A 328 1.80 10.38 -28.59
C GLN A 328 0.82 9.28 -28.14
N ALA A 329 1.06 8.01 -28.51
CA ALA A 329 0.24 6.87 -28.12
C ALA A 329 0.27 6.58 -26.60
N SER A 330 1.22 7.16 -25.86
CA SER A 330 1.26 7.11 -24.39
C SER A 330 0.38 8.16 -23.71
N LEU A 331 0.03 9.27 -24.38
CA LEU A 331 -0.73 10.38 -23.78
C LEU A 331 -2.14 10.01 -23.32
N PRO A 332 -2.87 9.05 -23.94
CA PRO A 332 -4.19 8.61 -23.46
C PRO A 332 -4.20 8.11 -22.01
N PHE A 333 -3.06 7.73 -21.43
CA PHE A 333 -2.95 7.45 -19.99
C PHE A 333 -3.32 8.65 -19.11
N LEU A 334 -3.20 9.89 -19.62
CA LEU A 334 -3.68 11.08 -18.90
C LEU A 334 -5.21 11.06 -18.73
N ALA A 335 -5.97 10.48 -19.66
CA ALA A 335 -7.40 10.35 -19.50
C ALA A 335 -7.75 9.41 -18.33
N ILE A 336 -7.00 8.31 -18.15
CA ILE A 336 -7.13 7.44 -16.98
C ILE A 336 -6.82 8.23 -15.69
N ALA A 337 -5.75 9.02 -15.69
CA ALA A 337 -5.37 9.86 -14.55
C ALA A 337 -6.45 10.93 -14.23
N VAL A 338 -7.07 11.54 -15.25
CA VAL A 338 -8.22 12.46 -15.08
C VAL A 338 -9.40 11.72 -14.44
N GLY A 339 -9.65 10.46 -14.81
CA GLY A 339 -10.68 9.62 -14.20
C GLY A 339 -10.55 9.50 -12.68
N VAL A 340 -9.31 9.45 -12.18
CA VAL A 340 -9.04 9.37 -10.73
C VAL A 340 -9.62 10.58 -9.97
N LEU A 341 -9.66 11.76 -10.58
CA LEU A 341 -10.21 12.95 -9.93
C LEU A 341 -11.71 12.80 -9.60
N PHE A 342 -12.44 12.03 -10.39
CA PHE A 342 -13.86 11.82 -10.14
C PHE A 342 -14.14 10.91 -8.94
N THR A 343 -13.15 10.22 -8.38
CA THR A 343 -13.32 9.40 -7.17
C THR A 343 -13.59 10.22 -5.90
N PHE A 344 -13.40 11.54 -5.94
CA PHE A 344 -13.84 12.40 -4.85
C PHE A 344 -15.38 12.49 -4.73
N LEU A 345 -16.12 12.25 -5.79
CA LEU A 345 -17.58 12.34 -5.79
C LEU A 345 -18.25 11.29 -4.88
N PRO A 346 -17.93 9.97 -5.01
CA PRO A 346 -18.42 8.97 -4.06
C PRO A 346 -18.03 9.26 -2.60
N ARG A 347 -16.86 9.87 -2.36
CA ARG A 347 -16.42 10.24 -0.99
C ARG A 347 -17.34 11.26 -0.33
N LEU A 348 -17.88 12.21 -1.11
CA LEU A 348 -18.86 13.16 -0.59
C LEU A 348 -20.17 12.46 -0.17
N TRP A 349 -20.55 11.42 -0.91
CA TRP A 349 -21.70 10.59 -0.55
C TRP A 349 -21.44 9.76 0.71
N ASP A 350 -20.30 9.08 0.79
CA ASP A 350 -19.92 8.31 1.98
C ASP A 350 -19.93 9.16 3.24
N MET A 351 -19.42 10.41 3.16
CA MET A 351 -19.46 11.34 4.29
C MET A 351 -20.89 11.71 4.70
N ARG A 352 -21.83 11.81 3.77
CA ARG A 352 -23.25 12.05 4.08
C ARG A 352 -23.85 10.84 4.80
N VAL A 353 -23.65 9.64 4.27
CA VAL A 353 -24.13 8.39 4.88
C VAL A 353 -23.59 8.21 6.30
N LEU A 354 -22.28 8.44 6.50
CA LEU A 354 -21.66 8.35 7.82
C LEU A 354 -22.23 9.38 8.81
N ARG A 355 -22.45 10.63 8.38
CA ARG A 355 -23.08 11.67 9.22
C ARG A 355 -24.52 11.32 9.59
N ASP A 356 -25.29 10.77 8.64
CA ASP A 356 -26.68 10.36 8.90
C ASP A 356 -26.76 9.17 9.87
N ARG A 357 -25.83 8.20 9.77
CA ARG A 357 -25.70 7.11 10.72
C ARG A 357 -25.35 7.60 12.12
N GLN A 358 -24.36 8.52 12.22
CA GLN A 358 -23.97 9.12 13.49
C GLN A 358 -25.11 9.93 14.12
N ARG A 359 -25.86 10.71 13.34
CA ARG A 359 -27.03 11.45 13.83
C ARG A 359 -28.13 10.54 14.39
N LYS A 360 -28.30 9.36 13.76
CA LYS A 360 -29.29 8.35 14.18
C LYS A 360 -28.74 7.39 15.24
N GLN A 361 -27.52 7.58 15.73
CA GLN A 361 -26.82 6.68 16.67
C GLN A 361 -26.81 5.21 16.22
N LEU A 362 -26.80 4.97 14.90
CA LEU A 362 -26.74 3.62 14.34
C LEU A 362 -25.28 3.20 14.17
N PRO A 363 -24.94 1.92 14.44
CA PRO A 363 -23.58 1.42 14.23
C PRO A 363 -23.22 1.51 12.74
N ILE A 364 -21.99 1.96 12.46
CA ILE A 364 -21.43 1.99 11.10
C ILE A 364 -21.13 0.57 10.70
N GLN A 365 -21.68 0.13 9.57
CA GLN A 365 -21.43 -1.20 9.00
C GLN A 365 -20.42 -1.09 7.86
N PRO A 366 -19.53 -2.08 7.65
CA PRO A 366 -18.62 -2.10 6.52
C PRO A 366 -19.35 -1.95 5.16
N GLU A 367 -20.57 -2.49 5.06
CA GLU A 367 -21.42 -2.42 3.88
C GLU A 367 -21.83 -0.99 3.50
N ASP A 368 -21.87 -0.06 4.44
CA ASP A 368 -22.21 1.34 4.18
C ASP A 368 -21.19 2.03 3.25
N LYS A 369 -19.97 1.47 3.13
CA LYS A 369 -18.89 1.99 2.30
C LYS A 369 -18.82 1.37 0.89
N ILE A 370 -19.62 0.34 0.59
CA ILE A 370 -19.58 -0.37 -0.71
C ILE A 370 -20.27 0.40 -1.84
N ILE A 371 -21.01 1.46 -1.54
CA ILE A 371 -21.78 2.23 -2.53
C ILE A 371 -20.90 2.72 -3.68
N GLY A 372 -19.67 3.19 -3.39
CA GLY A 372 -18.70 3.60 -4.40
C GLY A 372 -18.38 2.49 -5.41
N PHE A 373 -18.23 1.25 -4.95
CA PHE A 373 -18.03 0.09 -5.81
C PHE A 373 -19.27 -0.21 -6.68
N GLY A 374 -20.48 0.08 -6.17
CA GLY A 374 -21.72 -0.01 -6.94
C GLY A 374 -21.75 0.88 -8.18
N PHE A 375 -21.05 2.03 -8.16
CA PHE A 375 -20.83 2.89 -9.32
C PHE A 375 -19.61 2.50 -10.15
N ALA A 376 -18.55 2.05 -9.50
CA ALA A 376 -17.29 1.71 -10.15
C ALA A 376 -17.41 0.50 -11.07
N ALA A 377 -18.10 -0.57 -10.65
CA ALA A 377 -18.22 -1.78 -11.46
C ALA A 377 -18.94 -1.54 -12.81
N PRO A 378 -20.12 -0.89 -12.85
CA PRO A 378 -20.74 -0.51 -14.13
C PRO A 378 -19.89 0.46 -14.96
N ALA A 379 -19.22 1.43 -14.31
CA ALA A 379 -18.35 2.37 -15.01
C ALA A 379 -17.19 1.67 -15.71
N LEU A 380 -16.60 0.63 -15.09
CA LEU A 380 -15.56 -0.19 -15.71
C LEU A 380 -16.09 -0.92 -16.95
N ALA A 381 -17.23 -1.59 -16.82
CA ALA A 381 -17.84 -2.34 -17.92
C ALA A 381 -18.22 -1.43 -19.11
N ILE A 382 -18.87 -0.31 -18.82
CA ILE A 382 -19.26 0.69 -19.83
C ILE A 382 -18.00 1.30 -20.47
N GLY A 383 -17.01 1.70 -19.68
CA GLY A 383 -15.76 2.29 -20.18
C GLY A 383 -15.01 1.34 -21.11
N LEU A 384 -14.88 0.06 -20.75
CA LEU A 384 -14.22 -0.94 -21.59
C LEU A 384 -15.02 -1.26 -22.85
N ALA A 385 -16.35 -1.40 -22.76
CA ALA A 385 -17.20 -1.61 -23.92
C ALA A 385 -17.16 -0.40 -24.87
N TRP A 386 -17.27 0.80 -24.33
CA TRP A 386 -17.16 2.03 -25.12
C TRP A 386 -15.80 2.12 -25.83
N PHE A 387 -14.70 1.90 -25.11
CA PHE A 387 -13.36 1.87 -25.69
C PHE A 387 -13.27 0.83 -26.82
N ALA A 388 -13.68 -0.43 -26.56
CA ALA A 388 -13.59 -1.52 -27.51
C ALA A 388 -14.33 -1.26 -28.83
N TRP A 389 -15.51 -0.65 -28.78
CA TRP A 389 -16.35 -0.43 -29.96
C TRP A 389 -16.12 0.92 -30.66
N THR A 390 -15.16 1.72 -30.21
CA THR A 390 -14.78 3.00 -30.83
C THR A 390 -13.35 3.02 -31.39
N ILE A 391 -12.68 1.87 -31.42
CA ILE A 391 -11.32 1.71 -31.94
C ILE A 391 -11.31 0.88 -33.23
N PRO A 392 -10.26 0.98 -34.09
CA PRO A 392 -10.09 0.09 -35.24
C PRO A 392 -9.95 -1.40 -34.80
N PRO A 393 -10.37 -2.37 -35.65
CA PRO A 393 -10.94 -2.19 -37.01
C PRO A 393 -12.43 -1.91 -37.05
N ALA A 394 -13.20 -1.99 -35.94
CA ALA A 394 -14.66 -1.82 -35.98
C ALA A 394 -15.06 -0.42 -36.46
N VAL A 395 -14.38 0.61 -36.03
CA VAL A 395 -14.66 2.00 -36.44
C VAL A 395 -13.35 2.74 -36.73
N VAL A 396 -13.16 3.13 -37.99
CA VAL A 396 -11.93 3.82 -38.46
C VAL A 396 -12.11 5.35 -38.53
N SER A 397 -13.35 5.84 -38.63
CA SER A 397 -13.66 7.25 -38.90
C SER A 397 -13.92 8.10 -37.65
N VAL A 398 -13.85 7.51 -36.45
CA VAL A 398 -14.14 8.21 -35.20
C VAL A 398 -12.90 8.99 -34.74
N HIS A 399 -13.14 10.23 -34.29
CA HIS A 399 -12.08 11.06 -33.72
C HIS A 399 -11.45 10.40 -32.48
N TRP A 400 -10.14 10.42 -32.35
CA TRP A 400 -9.34 9.78 -31.30
C TRP A 400 -9.79 10.15 -29.87
N MET A 401 -10.39 11.31 -29.68
CA MET A 401 -10.93 11.73 -28.36
C MET A 401 -12.08 10.84 -27.88
N VAL A 402 -12.81 10.17 -28.75
CA VAL A 402 -13.97 9.34 -28.36
C VAL A 402 -13.53 8.10 -27.57
N PRO A 403 -12.62 7.26 -28.06
CA PRO A 403 -12.06 6.17 -27.24
C PRO A 403 -11.26 6.69 -26.04
N THR A 404 -10.58 7.85 -26.15
CA THR A 404 -9.87 8.46 -25.03
C THR A 404 -10.80 8.86 -23.90
N ALA A 405 -12.00 9.38 -24.20
CA ALA A 405 -13.00 9.73 -23.18
C ALA A 405 -13.48 8.49 -22.39
N ALA A 406 -13.58 7.33 -23.03
CA ALA A 406 -13.93 6.09 -22.34
C ALA A 406 -12.91 5.70 -21.25
N LEU A 407 -11.63 6.02 -21.45
CA LEU A 407 -10.57 5.76 -20.48
C LEU A 407 -10.71 6.55 -19.17
N VAL A 408 -11.44 7.69 -19.20
CA VAL A 408 -11.77 8.45 -17.97
C VAL A 408 -12.65 7.61 -17.04
N LEU A 409 -13.65 6.91 -17.61
CA LEU A 409 -14.51 5.99 -16.83
C LEU A 409 -13.69 4.82 -16.25
N VAL A 410 -12.75 4.30 -17.02
CA VAL A 410 -11.87 3.23 -16.55
C VAL A 410 -11.00 3.71 -15.39
N GLY A 411 -10.40 4.88 -15.49
CA GLY A 411 -9.58 5.46 -14.43
C GLY A 411 -10.36 5.69 -13.13
N PHE A 412 -11.56 6.25 -13.24
CA PHE A 412 -12.49 6.36 -12.12
C PHE A 412 -12.78 4.99 -11.50
N ALA A 413 -13.15 4.01 -12.32
CA ALA A 413 -13.58 2.69 -11.87
C ALA A 413 -12.44 1.92 -11.16
N VAL A 414 -11.23 1.94 -11.72
CA VAL A 414 -10.06 1.25 -11.13
C VAL A 414 -9.73 1.81 -9.75
N ASN A 415 -9.61 3.14 -9.64
CA ASN A 415 -9.25 3.76 -8.37
C ASN A 415 -10.36 3.63 -7.33
N GLU A 416 -11.62 3.81 -7.72
CA GLU A 416 -12.76 3.69 -6.82
C GLU A 416 -12.94 2.25 -6.30
N THR A 417 -12.80 1.24 -7.18
CA THR A 417 -12.83 -0.17 -6.80
C THR A 417 -11.75 -0.49 -5.77
N ALA A 418 -10.51 -0.07 -6.04
CA ALA A 418 -9.39 -0.32 -5.14
C ALA A 418 -9.62 0.31 -3.76
N HIS A 419 -10.06 1.57 -3.72
CA HIS A 419 -10.31 2.29 -2.48
C HIS A 419 -11.46 1.69 -1.66
N THR A 420 -12.59 1.45 -2.31
CA THR A 420 -13.81 0.95 -1.65
C THR A 420 -13.63 -0.46 -1.10
N LEU A 421 -13.07 -1.37 -1.91
CA LEU A 421 -12.87 -2.75 -1.49
C LEU A 421 -11.78 -2.90 -0.43
N SER A 422 -10.73 -2.08 -0.49
CA SER A 422 -9.72 -2.03 0.56
C SER A 422 -10.32 -1.54 1.89
N GLY A 423 -11.10 -0.44 1.86
CA GLY A 423 -11.79 0.05 3.04
C GLY A 423 -12.74 -0.98 3.66
N TYR A 424 -13.50 -1.67 2.81
CA TYR A 424 -14.40 -2.74 3.22
C TYR A 424 -13.65 -3.91 3.89
N LEU A 425 -12.51 -4.31 3.32
CA LEU A 425 -11.69 -5.39 3.85
C LEU A 425 -11.09 -5.02 5.22
N ALA A 426 -10.61 -3.79 5.38
CA ALA A 426 -10.10 -3.27 6.64
C ALA A 426 -11.14 -3.34 7.77
N ASP A 427 -12.35 -2.86 7.49
CA ASP A 427 -13.44 -2.84 8.47
C ASP A 427 -14.00 -4.24 8.77
N SER A 428 -13.88 -5.19 7.83
CA SER A 428 -14.39 -6.55 8.00
C SER A 428 -13.47 -7.45 8.83
N TYR A 429 -12.14 -7.24 8.72
CA TYR A 429 -11.15 -8.11 9.37
C TYR A 429 -10.36 -7.43 10.50
N LEU A 430 -10.53 -6.13 10.75
CA LEU A 430 -9.95 -5.37 11.88
C LEU A 430 -8.52 -5.83 12.25
N LEU A 431 -8.37 -6.68 13.28
CA LEU A 431 -7.08 -7.21 13.75
C LEU A 431 -6.30 -7.99 12.67
N TYR A 432 -6.98 -8.63 11.74
CA TYR A 432 -6.38 -9.41 10.66
C TYR A 432 -6.32 -8.64 9.33
N SER A 433 -6.65 -7.35 9.33
CA SER A 433 -6.68 -6.52 8.14
C SER A 433 -5.34 -6.52 7.39
N ALA A 434 -4.21 -6.39 8.09
CA ALA A 434 -2.87 -6.44 7.50
C ALA A 434 -2.61 -7.75 6.74
N SER A 435 -2.99 -8.90 7.32
CA SER A 435 -2.86 -10.20 6.66
C SER A 435 -3.77 -10.35 5.44
N ALA A 436 -5.01 -9.82 5.52
CA ALA A 436 -5.94 -9.82 4.40
C ALA A 436 -5.43 -8.92 3.26
N PHE A 437 -4.84 -7.75 3.58
CA PHE A 437 -4.22 -6.86 2.60
C PHE A 437 -2.99 -7.46 1.93
N SER A 438 -2.15 -8.20 2.66
CA SER A 438 -0.99 -8.87 2.08
C SER A 438 -1.43 -9.90 1.04
N GLY A 439 -2.48 -10.69 1.32
CA GLY A 439 -3.06 -11.62 0.36
C GLY A 439 -3.63 -10.91 -0.88
N LEU A 440 -4.38 -9.82 -0.68
CA LEU A 440 -4.90 -8.98 -1.76
C LEU A 440 -3.77 -8.42 -2.64
N ALA A 441 -2.72 -7.87 -2.03
CA ALA A 441 -1.59 -7.27 -2.73
C ALA A 441 -0.82 -8.30 -3.56
N PHE A 442 -0.68 -9.52 -3.05
CA PHE A 442 -0.06 -10.63 -3.77
C PHE A 442 -0.81 -10.96 -5.06
N VAL A 443 -2.12 -11.24 -4.99
CA VAL A 443 -2.93 -11.56 -6.16
C VAL A 443 -2.92 -10.41 -7.16
N ARG A 444 -3.04 -9.19 -6.68
CA ARG A 444 -2.98 -7.98 -7.51
C ARG A 444 -1.65 -7.86 -8.26
N ALA A 445 -0.54 -8.06 -7.58
CA ALA A 445 0.78 -7.98 -8.20
C ALA A 445 0.99 -9.09 -9.24
N VAL A 446 0.64 -10.33 -8.94
CA VAL A 446 0.76 -11.46 -9.88
C VAL A 446 -0.08 -11.20 -11.14
N VAL A 447 -1.35 -10.82 -10.98
CA VAL A 447 -2.23 -10.53 -12.12
C VAL A 447 -1.69 -9.34 -12.93
N SER A 448 -1.28 -8.25 -12.27
CA SER A 448 -0.69 -7.09 -12.94
C SER A 448 0.56 -7.43 -13.75
N GLY A 449 1.41 -8.32 -13.24
CA GLY A 449 2.60 -8.77 -13.95
C GLY A 449 2.31 -9.65 -15.17
N LEU A 450 1.24 -10.43 -15.10
CA LEU A 450 0.81 -11.31 -16.20
C LEU A 450 0.03 -10.57 -17.30
N MET A 451 -0.69 -9.48 -16.95
CA MET A 451 -1.56 -8.77 -17.89
C MET A 451 -0.87 -8.30 -19.16
N PRO A 452 0.34 -7.69 -19.17
CA PRO A 452 0.99 -7.31 -20.42
C PRO A 452 1.32 -8.50 -21.32
N ILE A 453 1.68 -9.66 -20.74
CA ILE A 453 1.99 -10.88 -21.47
C ILE A 453 0.73 -11.43 -22.14
N VAL A 454 -0.37 -11.53 -21.36
CA VAL A 454 -1.68 -11.98 -21.86
C VAL A 454 -2.19 -11.01 -22.94
N THR A 455 -2.01 -9.71 -22.76
CA THR A 455 -2.43 -8.70 -23.73
C THR A 455 -1.69 -8.85 -25.04
N HIS A 456 -0.38 -9.05 -24.99
CA HIS A 456 0.42 -9.26 -26.20
C HIS A 456 -0.12 -10.41 -27.04
N GLU A 457 -0.37 -11.59 -26.44
CA GLU A 457 -0.93 -12.75 -27.13
C GLU A 457 -2.36 -12.52 -27.60
N MET A 458 -3.18 -11.89 -26.75
CA MET A 458 -4.58 -11.65 -27.05
C MET A 458 -4.74 -10.70 -28.25
N TYR A 459 -3.95 -9.64 -28.35
CA TYR A 459 -3.99 -8.69 -29.46
C TYR A 459 -3.24 -9.18 -30.71
N ALA A 460 -2.39 -10.21 -30.59
CA ALA A 460 -1.79 -10.89 -31.72
C ALA A 460 -2.75 -11.89 -32.38
N GLY A 461 -3.64 -12.52 -31.59
CA GLY A 461 -4.56 -13.55 -32.05
C GLY A 461 -5.99 -13.07 -32.32
N LEU A 462 -6.40 -11.96 -31.74
CA LEU A 462 -7.75 -11.40 -31.83
C LEU A 462 -7.71 -9.94 -32.29
N ASP A 463 -8.75 -9.51 -33.00
CA ASP A 463 -8.95 -8.09 -33.27
C ASP A 463 -9.10 -7.30 -31.95
N ALA A 464 -8.62 -6.06 -31.93
CA ALA A 464 -8.63 -5.19 -30.75
C ALA A 464 -10.03 -5.03 -30.15
N ASN A 465 -11.06 -4.98 -30.99
CA ASN A 465 -12.46 -4.88 -30.58
C ASN A 465 -12.96 -6.13 -29.88
N VAL A 466 -12.59 -7.33 -30.39
CA VAL A 466 -12.96 -8.61 -29.80
C VAL A 466 -12.26 -8.77 -28.44
N ALA A 467 -10.96 -8.48 -28.40
CA ALA A 467 -10.18 -8.50 -27.18
C ALA A 467 -10.78 -7.57 -26.10
N GLY A 468 -11.08 -6.31 -26.47
CA GLY A 468 -11.73 -5.35 -25.59
C GLY A 468 -13.15 -5.77 -25.15
N SER A 469 -13.91 -6.44 -26.04
CA SER A 469 -15.25 -6.96 -25.72
C SER A 469 -15.20 -8.10 -24.71
N VAL A 470 -14.22 -8.97 -24.77
CA VAL A 470 -14.00 -10.04 -23.76
C VAL A 470 -13.74 -9.40 -22.40
N LEU A 471 -12.89 -8.37 -22.33
CA LEU A 471 -12.60 -7.66 -21.09
C LEU A 471 -13.83 -6.91 -20.54
N ALA A 472 -14.61 -6.28 -21.42
CA ALA A 472 -15.86 -5.62 -21.06
C ALA A 472 -16.91 -6.63 -20.54
N GLY A 473 -17.00 -7.81 -21.14
CA GLY A 473 -17.85 -8.91 -20.67
C GLY A 473 -17.46 -9.42 -19.29
N LEU A 474 -16.16 -9.56 -19.04
CA LEU A 474 -15.64 -9.90 -17.71
C LEU A 474 -15.97 -8.81 -16.67
N ALA A 475 -15.78 -7.53 -17.02
CA ALA A 475 -16.14 -6.42 -16.18
C ALA A 475 -17.66 -6.35 -15.91
N ALA A 476 -18.49 -6.66 -16.91
CA ALA A 476 -19.94 -6.76 -16.77
C ALA A 476 -20.37 -7.86 -15.81
N ALA A 477 -19.68 -9.01 -15.80
CA ALA A 477 -19.91 -10.05 -14.81
C ALA A 477 -19.65 -9.56 -13.36
N PHE A 478 -18.66 -8.69 -13.17
CA PHE A 478 -18.41 -8.09 -11.87
C PHE A 478 -19.48 -7.08 -11.42
N CYS A 479 -20.35 -6.58 -12.31
CA CYS A 479 -21.46 -5.70 -11.93
C CYS A 479 -22.50 -6.39 -11.03
N VAL A 480 -22.53 -7.72 -10.99
CA VAL A 480 -23.39 -8.49 -10.08
C VAL A 480 -22.82 -8.48 -8.65
N THR A 481 -21.53 -8.29 -8.50
CA THR A 481 -20.84 -8.45 -7.20
C THR A 481 -21.23 -7.40 -6.14
N PRO A 482 -21.46 -6.10 -6.42
CA PRO A 482 -21.93 -5.15 -5.41
C PRO A 482 -23.23 -5.61 -4.76
N TRP A 483 -24.18 -6.10 -5.56
CA TRP A 483 -25.44 -6.64 -5.07
C TRP A 483 -25.25 -7.89 -4.22
N LEU A 484 -24.33 -8.78 -4.65
CA LEU A 484 -23.98 -9.97 -3.89
C LEU A 484 -23.36 -9.59 -2.52
N PHE A 485 -22.48 -8.56 -2.50
CA PHE A 485 -21.93 -8.03 -1.25
C PHE A 485 -23.02 -7.58 -0.29
N PHE A 486 -23.99 -6.79 -0.74
CA PHE A 486 -25.09 -6.33 0.13
C PHE A 486 -25.93 -7.49 0.72
N ARG A 487 -26.11 -8.60 -0.04
CA ARG A 487 -26.95 -9.72 0.42
C ARG A 487 -26.19 -10.78 1.23
N VAL A 488 -24.96 -11.07 0.86
CA VAL A 488 -24.26 -12.26 1.34
C VAL A 488 -23.11 -11.92 2.30
N SER A 489 -22.52 -10.72 2.24
CA SER A 489 -21.33 -10.36 3.01
C SER A 489 -21.52 -10.51 4.51
N LYS A 490 -22.66 -10.08 5.06
CA LYS A 490 -22.99 -10.23 6.49
C LYS A 490 -23.01 -11.69 6.92
N ARG A 491 -23.59 -12.59 6.11
CA ARG A 491 -23.62 -14.04 6.38
C ARG A 491 -22.22 -14.65 6.30
N LEU A 492 -21.41 -14.24 5.31
CA LEU A 492 -20.04 -14.73 5.16
C LEU A 492 -19.17 -14.30 6.34
N ARG A 493 -19.23 -13.02 6.76
CA ARG A 493 -18.50 -12.54 7.94
C ARG A 493 -18.90 -13.26 9.23
N GLN A 494 -20.19 -13.55 9.42
CA GLN A 494 -20.68 -14.30 10.58
C GLN A 494 -20.20 -15.76 10.60
N ARG A 495 -19.89 -16.34 9.44
CA ARG A 495 -19.35 -17.71 9.30
C ARG A 495 -17.82 -17.75 9.32
N SER A 496 -17.15 -16.62 9.08
CA SER A 496 -15.70 -16.52 9.10
C SER A 496 -15.16 -16.59 10.53
N PRO A 497 -14.26 -17.56 10.83
CA PRO A 497 -13.61 -17.63 12.13
C PRO A 497 -12.75 -16.39 12.43
N PHE A 498 -12.04 -15.88 11.40
CA PHE A 498 -11.17 -14.71 11.53
C PHE A 498 -11.95 -13.41 11.76
N ALA A 499 -13.02 -13.18 11.00
CA ALA A 499 -13.85 -11.98 11.16
C ALA A 499 -14.59 -11.96 12.51
N ARG A 500 -15.12 -13.11 12.97
CA ARG A 500 -15.78 -13.22 14.27
C ARG A 500 -14.83 -12.95 15.43
N PHE A 501 -13.69 -13.63 15.46
CA PHE A 501 -12.69 -13.44 16.52
C PHE A 501 -12.20 -12.00 16.56
N SER A 502 -11.98 -11.38 15.40
CA SER A 502 -11.54 -9.99 15.29
C SER A 502 -12.58 -9.01 15.85
N LEU A 503 -13.86 -9.24 15.54
CA LEU A 503 -14.97 -8.41 16.05
C LEU A 503 -15.15 -8.57 17.56
N GLU A 504 -15.14 -9.80 18.07
CA GLU A 504 -15.27 -10.11 19.50
C GLU A 504 -14.14 -9.46 20.32
N THR A 505 -12.90 -9.55 19.84
CA THR A 505 -11.75 -8.94 20.50
C THR A 505 -11.82 -7.41 20.45
N HIS A 506 -12.20 -6.83 19.31
CA HIS A 506 -12.34 -5.39 19.17
C HIS A 506 -13.45 -4.83 20.09
N CYS A 507 -14.56 -5.53 20.23
CA CYS A 507 -15.61 -5.14 21.17
C CYS A 507 -15.15 -5.19 22.63
N ARG A 508 -14.30 -6.16 23.00
CA ARG A 508 -13.74 -6.26 24.38
C ARG A 508 -12.75 -5.13 24.65
N THR A 509 -11.86 -4.83 23.73
CA THR A 509 -10.85 -3.75 23.91
C THR A 509 -11.47 -2.36 23.92
N ASN A 510 -12.52 -2.09 23.15
CA ASN A 510 -13.18 -0.77 23.14
C ASN A 510 -14.10 -0.54 24.38
N VAL A 511 -14.47 -1.58 25.12
CA VAL A 511 -15.18 -1.42 26.41
C VAL A 511 -14.24 -0.94 27.52
N GLU A 512 -12.92 -1.13 27.34
CA GLU A 512 -11.90 -0.64 28.27
C GLU A 512 -11.46 0.82 27.97
N GLU A 513 -11.80 1.39 26.81
CA GLU A 513 -11.49 2.78 26.43
C GLU A 513 -12.63 3.79 26.73
N ASN A 514 -13.78 3.37 27.25
CA ASN A 514 -14.88 4.19 27.75
C ASN A 514 -14.92 4.21 29.27
#